data_50d3d91d575e3aad8595b084d1d8373b
#
_entry.id   50d3d91d575e3aad8595b084d1d8373b
#
_cell.length_a   1.000
_cell.length_b   1.000
_cell.length_c   1.000
_cell.angle_alpha   90.00
_cell.angle_beta   90.00
_cell.angle_gamma   90.00
#
_symmetry.space_group_name_H-M   'P 1'
#
loop_
_entity.id
_entity.type
_entity.pdbx_description
1 polymer ?
#
loop_
_entity_poly.entity_id
_entity_poly.type
_entity_poly.pdbx_seq_one_letter_code
_entity_poly.pdbx_strand_id
1 'polypeptide(L)'
;LCTAPIHKKALQDGAGFAYPGHTEYLQALAGADRAVMMLASEQLRVVPTTIHIALRDVPKMLTPALLRDTIRITAEGLRQQFGIAQPRIAVAGLNPAEGYALRGPLPADTMFHATARASYDAAVCMYHDQALIPIKTLDFDRGVNVTLGLPFIRTSPDHGTAFDIAGTGVANPSSMIEALRMAHRMANP
;
A
#
# COMPACT_ATOMS: atom_id res chain seq x y z
N LEU A 1 12.86 -7.05 4.16
CA LEU A 1 12.31 -6.95 5.53
C LEU A 1 10.83 -7.33 5.51
N CYS A 2 10.44 -8.35 6.27
CA CYS A 2 9.03 -8.66 6.52
C CYS A 2 8.75 -8.40 8.01
N THR A 3 7.73 -7.62 8.33
CA THR A 3 7.44 -7.23 9.71
C THR A 3 6.06 -7.72 10.14
N ALA A 4 5.94 -8.14 11.40
CA ALA A 4 4.65 -8.40 12.03
C ALA A 4 3.95 -7.08 12.45
N PRO A 5 2.64 -7.10 12.72
CA PRO A 5 1.93 -5.96 13.27
C PRO A 5 2.49 -5.51 14.61
N ILE A 6 2.44 -4.21 14.88
CA ILE A 6 2.85 -3.63 16.17
C ILE A 6 1.65 -3.07 16.91
N HIS A 7 1.70 -3.11 18.24
CA HIS A 7 0.72 -2.44 19.10
C HIS A 7 1.25 -1.05 19.48
N LYS A 8 0.81 -0.03 18.73
CA LYS A 8 1.32 1.35 18.84
C LYS A 8 1.26 1.88 20.29
N LYS A 9 0.12 1.70 20.96
CA LYS A 9 -0.07 2.20 22.34
C LYS A 9 0.94 1.58 23.31
N ALA A 10 1.17 0.27 23.25
CA ALA A 10 2.15 -0.39 24.10
C ALA A 10 3.57 0.11 23.85
N LEU A 11 3.93 0.37 22.58
CA LEU A 11 5.24 0.93 22.24
C LEU A 11 5.38 2.40 22.70
N GLN A 12 4.32 3.20 22.59
CA GLN A 12 4.31 4.58 23.08
C GLN A 12 4.50 4.63 24.60
N ASP A 13 3.74 3.81 25.33
CA ASP A 13 3.77 3.80 26.79
C ASP A 13 5.03 3.15 27.38
N GLY A 14 5.54 2.08 26.74
CA GLY A 14 6.64 1.28 27.28
C GLY A 14 8.02 1.59 26.69
N ALA A 15 8.11 2.21 25.52
CA ALA A 15 9.37 2.41 24.79
C ALA A 15 9.55 3.83 24.22
N GLY A 16 8.67 4.77 24.55
CA GLY A 16 8.77 6.16 24.06
C GLY A 16 8.64 6.27 22.52
N PHE A 17 7.89 5.37 21.88
CA PHE A 17 7.72 5.35 20.44
C PHE A 17 6.97 6.59 19.95
N ALA A 18 7.66 7.50 19.28
CA ALA A 18 7.17 8.82 18.90
C ALA A 18 6.50 8.89 17.51
N TYR A 19 6.38 7.76 16.79
CA TYR A 19 5.89 7.75 15.42
C TYR A 19 4.41 7.37 15.33
N PRO A 20 3.67 7.89 14.33
CA PRO A 20 2.25 7.53 14.11
C PRO A 20 2.06 6.05 13.77
N GLY A 21 3.06 5.43 13.14
CA GLY A 21 3.01 4.03 12.75
C GLY A 21 4.36 3.44 12.37
N HIS A 22 4.33 2.17 11.99
CA HIS A 22 5.53 1.42 11.62
C HIS A 22 6.16 1.94 10.34
N THR A 23 5.35 2.40 9.39
CA THR A 23 5.82 2.95 8.12
C THR A 23 6.61 4.23 8.31
N GLU A 24 6.10 5.18 9.11
CA GLU A 24 6.77 6.44 9.41
C GLU A 24 8.06 6.23 10.21
N TYR A 25 8.06 5.26 11.10
CA TYR A 25 9.28 4.86 11.82
C TYR A 25 10.36 4.34 10.88
N LEU A 26 10.01 3.40 9.99
CA LEU A 26 10.96 2.85 9.02
C LEU A 26 11.41 3.90 8.00
N GLN A 27 10.53 4.81 7.59
CA GLN A 27 10.89 5.96 6.74
C GLN A 27 11.95 6.84 7.42
N ALA A 28 11.75 7.18 8.69
CA ALA A 28 12.70 8.00 9.45
C ALA A 28 14.05 7.30 9.63
N LEU A 29 14.05 6.00 9.98
CA LEU A 29 15.29 5.21 10.11
C LEU A 29 16.03 5.08 8.78
N ALA A 30 15.31 5.00 7.67
CA ALA A 30 15.90 4.88 6.34
C ALA A 30 16.39 6.21 5.76
N GLY A 31 16.10 7.35 6.40
CA GLY A 31 16.33 8.67 5.83
C GLY A 31 15.59 8.90 4.51
N ALA A 32 14.46 8.22 4.31
CA ALA A 32 13.67 8.32 3.08
C ALA A 32 12.77 9.56 3.13
N ASP A 33 12.71 10.31 2.03
CA ASP A 33 11.90 11.53 1.94
C ASP A 33 10.40 11.22 2.11
N ARG A 34 9.96 10.12 1.51
CA ARG A 34 8.56 9.71 1.55
C ARG A 34 8.38 8.20 1.35
N ALA A 35 7.61 7.59 2.23
CA ALA A 35 7.09 6.24 2.08
C ALA A 35 5.65 6.26 1.56
N VAL A 36 5.31 5.30 0.70
CA VAL A 36 3.98 5.12 0.11
C VAL A 36 3.49 3.72 0.40
N MET A 37 2.29 3.61 0.95
CA MET A 37 1.63 2.33 1.20
C MET A 37 1.02 1.79 -0.09
N MET A 38 1.32 0.54 -0.41
CA MET A 38 0.63 -0.25 -1.44
C MET A 38 0.03 -1.48 -0.77
N LEU A 39 -1.22 -1.76 -1.02
CA LEU A 39 -1.78 -3.08 -0.75
C LEU A 39 -1.75 -3.90 -2.03
N ALA A 40 -1.12 -5.07 -1.99
CA ALA A 40 -0.84 -5.87 -3.17
C ALA A 40 -1.28 -7.33 -2.98
N SER A 41 -1.94 -7.88 -4.00
CA SER A 41 -2.21 -9.31 -4.16
C SER A 41 -1.89 -9.72 -5.60
N GLU A 42 -2.09 -10.98 -5.94
CA GLU A 42 -1.93 -11.45 -7.32
C GLU A 42 -2.96 -10.82 -8.27
N GLN A 43 -4.14 -10.46 -7.76
CA GLN A 43 -5.23 -9.95 -8.56
C GLN A 43 -5.22 -8.43 -8.74
N LEU A 44 -4.65 -7.68 -7.78
CA LEU A 44 -4.75 -6.22 -7.76
C LEU A 44 -3.65 -5.62 -6.89
N ARG A 45 -3.12 -4.45 -7.31
CA ARG A 45 -2.29 -3.56 -6.49
C ARG A 45 -2.98 -2.22 -6.40
N VAL A 46 -3.16 -1.71 -5.19
CA VAL A 46 -3.79 -0.41 -4.93
C VAL A 46 -2.92 0.45 -4.04
N VAL A 47 -2.92 1.74 -4.31
CA VAL A 47 -2.13 2.74 -3.60
C VAL A 47 -3.03 3.89 -3.18
N PRO A 48 -3.42 4.01 -1.92
CA PRO A 48 -4.16 5.17 -1.45
C PRO A 48 -3.23 6.39 -1.32
N THR A 49 -3.62 7.51 -1.90
CA THR A 49 -2.89 8.77 -1.81
C THR A 49 -3.03 9.40 -0.43
N THR A 50 -4.22 9.31 0.16
CA THR A 50 -4.49 9.73 1.54
C THR A 50 -4.96 8.53 2.37
N ILE A 51 -4.44 8.42 3.61
CA ILE A 51 -4.72 7.33 4.54
C ILE A 51 -5.00 7.89 5.93
N HIS A 52 -5.85 7.21 6.70
CA HIS A 52 -6.13 7.52 8.11
C HIS A 52 -6.59 8.96 8.41
N ILE A 53 -7.29 9.58 7.46
CA ILE A 53 -7.95 10.89 7.63
C ILE A 53 -9.45 10.75 7.40
N ALA A 54 -10.22 11.66 7.99
CA ALA A 54 -11.66 11.70 7.74
C ALA A 54 -11.94 12.02 6.27
N LEU A 55 -12.97 11.40 5.68
CA LEU A 55 -13.31 11.59 4.27
C LEU A 55 -13.53 13.07 3.89
N ARG A 56 -14.11 13.86 4.82
CA ARG A 56 -14.32 15.32 4.64
C ARG A 56 -13.03 16.13 4.48
N ASP A 57 -11.89 15.58 4.95
CA ASP A 57 -10.59 16.26 4.90
C ASP A 57 -9.77 15.87 3.67
N VAL A 58 -10.18 14.80 2.95
CA VAL A 58 -9.51 14.34 1.73
C VAL A 58 -9.32 15.45 0.70
N PRO A 59 -10.34 16.27 0.35
CA PRO A 59 -10.17 17.33 -0.65
C PRO A 59 -9.14 18.40 -0.25
N LYS A 60 -8.93 18.63 1.04
CA LYS A 60 -7.94 19.58 1.55
C LYS A 60 -6.52 19.04 1.53
N MET A 61 -6.39 17.73 1.82
CA MET A 61 -5.10 17.04 1.91
C MET A 61 -4.60 16.56 0.55
N LEU A 62 -5.50 16.31 -0.39
CA LEU A 62 -5.17 15.83 -1.73
C LEU A 62 -4.67 16.99 -2.60
N THR A 63 -3.35 17.18 -2.62
CA THR A 63 -2.71 18.18 -3.46
C THR A 63 -2.14 17.57 -4.73
N PRO A 64 -1.97 18.36 -5.84
CA PRO A 64 -1.28 17.86 -7.04
C PRO A 64 0.14 17.35 -6.76
N ALA A 65 0.87 17.99 -5.84
CA ALA A 65 2.20 17.54 -5.43
C ALA A 65 2.16 16.17 -4.76
N LEU A 66 1.24 15.97 -3.79
CA LEU A 66 1.03 14.71 -3.11
C LEU A 66 0.72 13.58 -4.09
N LEU A 67 -0.17 13.83 -5.05
CA LEU A 67 -0.57 12.84 -6.06
C LEU A 67 0.60 12.51 -7.00
N ARG A 68 1.35 13.51 -7.50
CA ARG A 68 2.54 13.29 -8.33
C ARG A 68 3.60 12.45 -7.64
N ASP A 69 3.91 12.76 -6.37
CA ASP A 69 4.88 11.99 -5.60
C ASP A 69 4.42 10.55 -5.38
N THR A 70 3.14 10.36 -5.06
CA THR A 70 2.56 9.02 -4.91
C THR A 70 2.68 8.22 -6.20
N ILE A 71 2.35 8.81 -7.36
CA ILE A 71 2.47 8.16 -8.67
C ILE A 71 3.94 7.85 -8.99
N ARG A 72 4.86 8.81 -8.79
CA ARG A 72 6.30 8.63 -9.03
C ARG A 72 6.87 7.49 -8.21
N ILE A 73 6.64 7.49 -6.89
CA ILE A 73 7.12 6.45 -5.99
C ILE A 73 6.50 5.09 -6.33
N THR A 74 5.22 5.06 -6.73
CA THR A 74 4.56 3.84 -7.21
C THR A 74 5.23 3.32 -8.47
N ALA A 75 5.48 4.17 -9.47
CA ALA A 75 6.13 3.78 -10.72
C ALA A 75 7.56 3.25 -10.48
N GLU A 76 8.33 3.92 -9.64
CA GLU A 76 9.68 3.50 -9.25
C GLU A 76 9.66 2.14 -8.53
N GLY A 77 8.75 1.97 -7.56
CA GLY A 77 8.60 0.71 -6.84
C GLY A 77 8.19 -0.45 -7.75
N LEU A 78 7.27 -0.22 -8.69
CA LEU A 78 6.87 -1.24 -9.67
C LEU A 78 8.05 -1.65 -10.57
N ARG A 79 8.91 -0.72 -10.96
CA ARG A 79 10.12 -1.04 -11.75
C ARG A 79 11.15 -1.81 -10.92
N GLN A 80 11.51 -1.28 -9.77
CA GLN A 80 12.66 -1.74 -8.99
C GLN A 80 12.36 -3.00 -8.19
N GLN A 81 11.14 -3.12 -7.66
CA GLN A 81 10.78 -4.17 -6.71
C GLN A 81 9.84 -5.22 -7.31
N PHE A 82 9.11 -4.90 -8.38
CA PHE A 82 8.22 -5.85 -9.07
C PHE A 82 8.69 -6.23 -10.47
N GLY A 83 9.83 -5.71 -10.95
CA GLY A 83 10.39 -6.03 -12.25
C GLY A 83 9.58 -5.54 -13.46
N ILE A 84 8.64 -4.61 -13.28
CA ILE A 84 7.77 -4.10 -14.33
C ILE A 84 8.45 -2.91 -15.02
N ALA A 85 9.13 -3.14 -16.14
CA ALA A 85 9.94 -2.12 -16.82
C ALA A 85 9.13 -0.88 -17.25
N GLN A 86 7.89 -1.06 -17.68
CA GLN A 86 6.99 0.02 -18.12
C GLN A 86 5.66 -0.07 -17.34
N PRO A 87 5.60 0.41 -16.09
CA PRO A 87 4.40 0.31 -15.27
C PRO A 87 3.24 1.09 -15.87
N ARG A 88 2.08 0.45 -15.96
CA ARG A 88 0.82 1.06 -16.36
C ARG A 88 0.06 1.40 -15.08
N ILE A 89 -0.16 2.67 -14.82
CA ILE A 89 -0.82 3.15 -13.60
C ILE A 89 -2.18 3.72 -13.95
N ALA A 90 -3.23 3.15 -13.36
CA ALA A 90 -4.57 3.70 -13.38
C ALA A 90 -4.76 4.67 -12.21
N VAL A 91 -5.38 5.82 -12.46
CA VAL A 91 -5.67 6.82 -11.42
C VAL A 91 -7.18 6.94 -11.27
N ALA A 92 -7.70 6.66 -10.08
CA ALA A 92 -9.12 6.78 -9.77
C ALA A 92 -9.49 8.25 -9.57
N GLY A 93 -10.56 8.69 -10.21
CA GLY A 93 -11.20 10.02 -10.17
C GLY A 93 -10.45 11.16 -9.49
N LEU A 94 -9.95 12.07 -10.26
CA LEU A 94 -9.36 13.40 -10.11
C LEU A 94 -8.03 13.52 -10.89
N ASN A 95 -7.90 14.55 -11.68
CA ASN A 95 -6.97 14.90 -12.76
C ASN A 95 -5.57 14.22 -12.83
N PRO A 96 -5.13 13.74 -14.03
CA PRO A 96 -3.84 13.07 -14.21
C PRO A 96 -2.64 14.03 -14.20
N ALA A 97 -1.49 13.49 -13.77
CA ALA A 97 -0.19 14.14 -13.89
C ALA A 97 0.52 13.70 -15.17
N GLU A 98 1.30 14.60 -15.80
CA GLU A 98 2.04 14.34 -17.03
C GLU A 98 3.30 13.48 -16.82
N GLY A 99 3.71 12.72 -17.83
CA GLY A 99 5.05 12.11 -17.92
C GLY A 99 5.17 10.62 -17.58
N TYR A 100 4.07 9.93 -17.27
CA TYR A 100 4.02 8.48 -17.05
C TYR A 100 2.97 7.82 -17.93
N ALA A 101 3.03 6.50 -18.12
CA ALA A 101 1.95 5.76 -18.78
C ALA A 101 0.72 5.70 -17.84
N LEU A 102 0.06 6.84 -17.72
CA LEU A 102 -1.10 7.02 -16.85
C LEU A 102 -2.40 6.83 -17.62
N ARG A 103 -3.34 6.14 -17.00
CA ARG A 103 -4.71 6.03 -17.47
C ARG A 103 -5.66 6.59 -16.42
N GLY A 104 -6.35 7.66 -16.74
CA GLY A 104 -7.33 8.26 -15.82
C GLY A 104 -7.59 9.74 -16.10
N PRO A 105 -8.44 10.38 -15.28
CA PRO A 105 -9.12 9.79 -14.12
C PRO A 105 -10.17 8.75 -14.54
N LEU A 106 -10.14 7.56 -13.91
CA LEU A 106 -11.12 6.51 -14.16
C LEU A 106 -12.21 6.52 -13.08
N PRO A 107 -13.48 6.23 -13.42
CA PRO A 107 -14.52 6.04 -12.42
C PRO A 107 -14.19 4.84 -11.53
N ALA A 108 -14.20 5.04 -10.22
CA ALA A 108 -13.81 4.01 -9.26
C ALA A 108 -14.75 2.80 -9.24
N ASP A 109 -16.02 2.99 -9.59
CA ASP A 109 -17.03 1.94 -9.69
C ASP A 109 -16.81 0.96 -10.85
N THR A 110 -16.07 1.39 -11.89
CA THR A 110 -15.86 0.57 -13.10
C THR A 110 -14.42 0.12 -13.32
N MET A 111 -13.44 0.67 -12.59
CA MET A 111 -12.03 0.36 -12.85
C MET A 111 -11.54 -0.97 -12.25
N PHE A 112 -12.26 -1.57 -11.31
CA PHE A 112 -11.78 -2.73 -10.56
C PHE A 112 -12.33 -4.09 -11.04
N HIS A 113 -13.18 -4.14 -12.07
CA HIS A 113 -13.60 -5.41 -12.64
C HIS A 113 -12.48 -6.10 -13.44
N ALA A 114 -12.58 -7.41 -13.68
CA ALA A 114 -11.47 -8.22 -14.23
C ALA A 114 -10.86 -7.67 -15.51
N THR A 115 -11.69 -7.26 -16.48
CA THR A 115 -11.22 -6.70 -17.75
C THR A 115 -10.49 -5.38 -17.58
N ALA A 116 -10.98 -4.49 -16.70
CA ALA A 116 -10.31 -3.23 -16.43
C ALA A 116 -8.95 -3.45 -15.76
N ARG A 117 -8.88 -4.34 -14.76
CA ARG A 117 -7.63 -4.68 -14.05
C ARG A 117 -6.53 -5.22 -14.97
N ALA A 118 -6.89 -5.93 -16.04
CA ALA A 118 -5.92 -6.41 -17.03
C ALA A 118 -5.21 -5.27 -17.80
N SER A 119 -5.72 -4.04 -17.73
CA SER A 119 -5.19 -2.89 -18.46
C SER A 119 -4.17 -2.05 -17.69
N TYR A 120 -3.96 -2.33 -16.40
CA TYR A 120 -2.99 -1.61 -15.56
C TYR A 120 -2.28 -2.56 -14.57
N ASP A 121 -1.18 -2.11 -14.02
CA ASP A 121 -0.35 -2.87 -13.08
C ASP A 121 -0.57 -2.45 -11.62
N ALA A 122 -1.00 -1.20 -11.42
CA ALA A 122 -1.44 -0.67 -10.12
C ALA A 122 -2.49 0.44 -10.29
N ALA A 123 -3.38 0.58 -9.31
CA ALA A 123 -4.36 1.65 -9.22
C ALA A 123 -3.99 2.62 -8.09
N VAL A 124 -3.79 3.90 -8.42
CA VAL A 124 -3.63 4.98 -7.45
C VAL A 124 -5.02 5.56 -7.15
N CYS A 125 -5.39 5.49 -5.88
CA CYS A 125 -6.69 5.92 -5.35
C CYS A 125 -6.54 7.18 -4.50
N MET A 126 -7.60 7.95 -4.38
CA MET A 126 -7.54 9.24 -3.69
C MET A 126 -7.58 9.10 -2.17
N TYR A 127 -8.29 8.09 -1.67
CA TYR A 127 -8.47 7.85 -0.23
C TYR A 127 -8.50 6.35 0.10
N HIS A 128 -8.39 6.06 1.38
CA HIS A 128 -8.22 4.73 1.94
C HIS A 128 -9.25 3.71 1.42
N ASP A 129 -10.55 3.97 1.59
CA ASP A 129 -11.57 2.97 1.27
C ASP A 129 -11.75 2.75 -0.24
N GLN A 130 -11.49 3.78 -1.06
CA GLN A 130 -11.46 3.65 -2.52
C GLN A 130 -10.41 2.63 -2.99
N ALA A 131 -9.31 2.52 -2.25
CA ALA A 131 -8.26 1.53 -2.51
C ALA A 131 -8.57 0.18 -1.86
N LEU A 132 -8.92 0.17 -0.57
CA LEU A 132 -8.95 -1.06 0.22
C LEU A 132 -10.21 -1.88 0.01
N ILE A 133 -11.37 -1.28 -0.24
CA ILE A 133 -12.60 -2.03 -0.49
C ILE A 133 -12.43 -2.97 -1.69
N PRO A 134 -11.96 -2.54 -2.87
CA PRO A 134 -11.80 -3.42 -4.01
C PRO A 134 -10.85 -4.60 -3.75
N ILE A 135 -9.67 -4.35 -3.22
CA ILE A 135 -8.69 -5.43 -3.03
C ILE A 135 -9.13 -6.40 -1.92
N LYS A 136 -9.74 -5.91 -0.84
CA LYS A 136 -10.24 -6.77 0.23
C LYS A 136 -11.47 -7.57 -0.20
N THR A 137 -12.27 -7.05 -1.11
CA THR A 137 -13.39 -7.81 -1.71
C THR A 137 -12.87 -8.95 -2.60
N LEU A 138 -11.77 -8.71 -3.32
CA LEU A 138 -11.20 -9.69 -4.24
C LEU A 138 -10.32 -10.73 -3.54
N ASP A 139 -9.56 -10.32 -2.52
CA ASP A 139 -8.46 -11.13 -1.99
C ASP A 139 -8.15 -10.78 -0.51
N PHE A 140 -9.13 -11.00 0.37
CA PHE A 140 -9.08 -10.58 1.77
C PHE A 140 -7.87 -11.16 2.52
N ASP A 141 -7.65 -12.48 2.38
CA ASP A 141 -6.63 -13.19 3.17
C ASP A 141 -5.21 -13.09 2.59
N ARG A 142 -5.06 -12.64 1.34
CA ARG A 142 -3.79 -12.61 0.62
C ARG A 142 -3.26 -11.21 0.36
N GLY A 143 -3.99 -10.19 0.80
CA GLY A 143 -3.54 -8.82 0.73
C GLY A 143 -2.27 -8.61 1.55
N VAL A 144 -1.22 -8.09 0.92
CA VAL A 144 0.06 -7.78 1.54
C VAL A 144 0.29 -6.28 1.53
N ASN A 145 0.61 -5.73 2.68
CA ASN A 145 1.03 -4.34 2.77
C ASN A 145 2.49 -4.23 2.36
N VAL A 146 2.75 -3.49 1.29
CA VAL A 146 4.08 -3.17 0.77
C VAL A 146 4.37 -1.70 1.02
N THR A 147 5.55 -1.38 1.52
CA THR A 147 5.99 0.01 1.67
C THR A 147 6.97 0.36 0.57
N LEU A 148 6.55 1.25 -0.33
CA LEU A 148 7.37 1.79 -1.42
C LEU A 148 8.12 3.05 -0.98
N GLY A 149 9.18 3.42 -1.71
CA GLY A 149 9.99 4.61 -1.41
C GLY A 149 11.05 4.41 -0.33
N LEU A 150 11.19 3.20 0.22
CA LEU A 150 12.29 2.83 1.11
C LEU A 150 13.49 2.28 0.29
N PRO A 151 14.74 2.43 0.75
CA PRO A 151 15.92 1.87 0.09
C PRO A 151 16.03 0.34 0.22
N PHE A 152 15.03 -0.31 0.78
CA PHE A 152 14.92 -1.76 0.94
C PHE A 152 13.46 -2.21 0.77
N ILE A 153 13.27 -3.47 0.42
CA ILE A 153 11.94 -4.08 0.33
C ILE A 153 11.36 -4.25 1.74
N ARG A 154 10.14 -3.74 1.93
CA ARG A 154 9.38 -3.96 3.16
C ARG A 154 7.98 -4.46 2.85
N THR A 155 7.64 -5.61 3.43
CA THR A 155 6.30 -6.20 3.41
C THR A 155 5.78 -6.44 4.82
N SER A 156 4.48 -6.48 4.97
CA SER A 156 3.81 -6.92 6.21
C SER A 156 2.42 -7.45 5.90
N PRO A 157 1.84 -8.28 6.78
CA PRO A 157 0.43 -8.63 6.70
C PRO A 157 -0.45 -7.37 6.86
N ASP A 158 -1.64 -7.42 6.30
CA ASP A 158 -2.62 -6.34 6.36
C ASP A 158 -3.70 -6.60 7.42
N HIS A 159 -3.27 -6.86 8.65
CA HIS A 159 -4.14 -7.02 9.83
C HIS A 159 -3.47 -6.44 11.09
N GLY A 160 -4.25 -6.35 12.17
CA GLY A 160 -3.76 -5.89 13.48
C GLY A 160 -3.08 -7.02 14.27
N THR A 161 -2.76 -6.71 15.53
CA THR A 161 -2.08 -7.63 16.46
C THR A 161 -2.96 -8.78 16.97
N ALA A 162 -4.29 -8.67 16.89
CA ALA A 162 -5.26 -9.68 17.28
C ALA A 162 -4.97 -10.31 18.67
N PHE A 163 -4.78 -9.48 19.69
CA PHE A 163 -4.44 -9.93 21.03
C PHE A 163 -5.51 -10.80 21.68
N ASP A 164 -6.76 -10.67 21.26
CA ASP A 164 -7.90 -11.47 21.69
C ASP A 164 -7.75 -12.97 21.41
N ILE A 165 -6.98 -13.33 20.39
CA ILE A 165 -6.69 -14.73 20.05
C ILE A 165 -5.24 -15.12 20.34
N ALA A 166 -4.45 -14.27 20.99
CA ALA A 166 -3.06 -14.56 21.31
C ALA A 166 -2.94 -15.80 22.23
N GLY A 167 -2.07 -16.73 21.88
CA GLY A 167 -1.87 -17.96 22.66
C GLY A 167 -2.93 -19.05 22.48
N THR A 168 -4.02 -18.79 21.73
CA THR A 168 -5.13 -19.76 21.55
C THR A 168 -4.87 -20.80 20.45
N GLY A 169 -3.89 -20.57 19.57
CA GLY A 169 -3.57 -21.44 18.45
C GLY A 169 -4.52 -21.34 17.25
N VAL A 170 -5.50 -20.43 17.27
CA VAL A 170 -6.51 -20.28 16.19
C VAL A 170 -6.15 -19.22 15.15
N ALA A 171 -5.01 -18.54 15.29
CA ALA A 171 -4.59 -17.50 14.36
C ALA A 171 -4.40 -18.04 12.94
N ASN A 172 -4.94 -17.35 11.94
CA ASN A 172 -4.72 -17.66 10.53
C ASN A 172 -3.38 -17.03 10.06
N PRO A 173 -2.34 -17.83 9.71
CA PRO A 173 -1.05 -17.29 9.31
C PRO A 173 -0.96 -16.86 7.85
N SER A 174 -2.02 -17.02 7.06
CA SER A 174 -2.00 -16.86 5.59
C SER A 174 -1.45 -15.51 5.16
N SER A 175 -1.90 -14.42 5.77
CA SER A 175 -1.44 -13.06 5.41
C SER A 175 0.07 -12.86 5.69
N MET A 176 0.60 -13.41 6.78
CA MET A 176 2.05 -13.37 7.07
C MET A 176 2.84 -14.21 6.08
N ILE A 177 2.35 -15.40 5.73
CA ILE A 177 2.98 -16.27 4.73
C ILE A 177 3.02 -15.56 3.38
N GLU A 178 1.94 -14.91 2.95
CA GLU A 178 1.92 -14.16 1.70
C GLU A 178 2.84 -12.94 1.75
N ALA A 179 2.96 -12.26 2.88
CA ALA A 179 3.92 -11.15 3.05
C ALA A 179 5.38 -11.64 2.89
N LEU A 180 5.72 -12.79 3.44
CA LEU A 180 7.05 -13.41 3.27
C LEU A 180 7.29 -13.85 1.81
N ARG A 181 6.32 -14.50 1.19
CA ARG A 181 6.39 -14.91 -0.22
C ARG A 181 6.55 -13.71 -1.15
N MET A 182 5.79 -12.64 -0.91
CA MET A 182 5.90 -11.42 -1.70
C MET A 182 7.27 -10.76 -1.52
N ALA A 183 7.80 -10.67 -0.30
CA ALA A 183 9.16 -10.16 -0.07
C ALA A 183 10.21 -10.96 -0.85
N HIS A 184 10.08 -12.29 -0.89
CA HIS A 184 10.97 -13.16 -1.66
C HIS A 184 10.87 -12.90 -3.16
N ARG A 185 9.65 -12.81 -3.71
CA ARG A 185 9.45 -12.51 -5.15
C ARG A 185 10.02 -11.14 -5.53
N MET A 186 9.80 -10.13 -4.69
CA MET A 186 10.33 -8.78 -4.93
C MET A 186 11.85 -8.69 -4.85
N ALA A 187 12.50 -9.55 -4.07
CA ALA A 187 13.96 -9.62 -3.99
C ALA A 187 14.59 -10.34 -5.20
N ASN A 188 13.77 -11.06 -6.00
CA ASN A 188 14.17 -11.82 -7.19
C ASN A 188 13.16 -11.53 -8.33
N PRO A 189 13.05 -10.28 -8.80
CA PRO A 189 12.03 -9.85 -9.75
C PRO A 189 12.23 -10.41 -11.18
#